data_e12decf776ba2a419b3f89932bda2bc6
#
_entry.id   e12decf776ba2a419b3f89932bda2bc6
#
_cell.length_a   1.000
_cell.length_b   1.000
_cell.length_c   1.000
_cell.angle_alpha   90.00
_cell.angle_beta   90.00
_cell.angle_gamma   90.00
#
_symmetry.space_group_name_H-M   'P 1'
#
loop_
_entity.id
_entity.type
_entity.pdbx_description
1 polymer ?
#
loop_
_entity_poly.entity_id
_entity_poly.type
_entity_poly.pdbx_seq_one_letter_code
_entity_poly.pdbx_strand_id
1 'polypeptide(L)'
;MRTVILTFDDAVISQYNNVAPLLKELGFGATFFICRFNDEWRAKNEQYLMTPDQLRQLDRDGFEIANHTWNHILLTEYSEDVIEQEIILMNKYLMDNGIPAPVSFAYPGGPFAKNAVNVLKRHNFLCARSVRNEAYHPEKDDCMNLPAFSICGNDPDFFRNAIAQADEENPVILVFHGVPEYVHPWVDLDMSLFREYMSILKDGNYRVCSLRDWFQK
;
A
#
# COMPACT_ATOMS: atom_id res chain seq x y z
N MET A 1 -2.54 20.80 -8.48
CA MET A 1 -2.56 20.60 -7.00
C MET A 1 -1.55 19.51 -6.68
N ARG A 2 -0.66 19.70 -5.69
CA ARG A 2 0.32 18.69 -5.28
C ARG A 2 -0.40 17.41 -4.86
N THR A 3 0.04 16.26 -5.36
CA THR A 3 -0.63 14.98 -5.10
C THR A 3 0.23 14.07 -4.25
N VAL A 4 -0.37 13.49 -3.20
CA VAL A 4 0.22 12.44 -2.37
C VAL A 4 -0.68 11.20 -2.45
N ILE A 5 -0.08 10.05 -2.68
CA ILE A 5 -0.75 8.75 -2.72
C ILE A 5 -0.38 7.99 -1.44
N LEU A 6 -1.38 7.65 -0.63
CA LEU A 6 -1.17 6.89 0.59
C LEU A 6 -1.31 5.40 0.31
N THR A 7 -0.34 4.62 0.77
CA THR A 7 -0.36 3.16 0.67
C THR A 7 -0.03 2.52 2.02
N PHE A 8 -0.71 1.43 2.35
CA PHE A 8 -0.57 0.69 3.61
C PHE A 8 -0.37 -0.79 3.31
N ASP A 9 0.68 -1.40 3.86
CA ASP A 9 1.04 -2.80 3.61
C ASP A 9 0.59 -3.73 4.75
N ASP A 10 0.56 -5.04 4.48
CA ASP A 10 0.45 -6.15 5.43
C ASP A 10 -0.92 -6.39 6.07
N ALA A 11 -1.96 -5.66 5.70
CA ALA A 11 -3.31 -5.86 6.25
C ALA A 11 -3.40 -5.77 7.78
N VAL A 12 -2.59 -4.93 8.43
CA VAL A 12 -2.53 -4.81 9.90
C VAL A 12 -3.83 -4.22 10.44
N ILE A 13 -4.38 -4.80 11.50
CA ILE A 13 -5.69 -4.41 12.06
C ILE A 13 -5.75 -2.94 12.51
N SER A 14 -4.63 -2.34 12.91
CA SER A 14 -4.57 -0.92 13.27
C SER A 14 -4.89 0.01 12.10
N GLN A 15 -4.66 -0.43 10.86
CA GLN A 15 -5.06 0.31 9.66
C GLN A 15 -6.59 0.48 9.60
N TYR A 16 -7.34 -0.58 9.91
CA TYR A 16 -8.81 -0.50 10.00
C TYR A 16 -9.28 0.30 11.21
N ASN A 17 -8.71 0.05 12.39
CA ASN A 17 -9.19 0.62 13.64
C ASN A 17 -8.82 2.10 13.81
N ASN A 18 -7.65 2.53 13.34
CA ASN A 18 -7.08 3.83 13.62
C ASN A 18 -6.91 4.71 12.37
N VAL A 19 -6.38 4.11 11.28
CA VAL A 19 -6.03 4.86 10.06
C VAL A 19 -7.28 5.20 9.25
N ALA A 20 -8.05 4.19 8.86
CA ALA A 20 -9.19 4.38 7.97
C ALA A 20 -10.24 5.38 8.51
N PRO A 21 -10.61 5.40 9.80
CA PRO A 21 -11.52 6.40 10.35
C PRO A 21 -11.01 7.83 10.19
N LEU A 22 -9.71 8.06 10.44
CA LEU A 22 -9.09 9.37 10.29
C LEU A 22 -9.04 9.81 8.81
N LEU A 23 -8.64 8.92 7.91
CA LEU A 23 -8.61 9.23 6.47
C LEU A 23 -10.00 9.56 5.93
N LYS A 24 -11.02 8.83 6.38
CA LYS A 24 -12.42 9.06 6.02
C LYS A 24 -12.92 10.43 6.51
N GLU A 25 -12.58 10.81 7.75
CA GLU A 25 -12.89 12.13 8.32
C GLU A 25 -12.27 13.26 7.50
N LEU A 26 -11.03 13.07 7.02
CA LEU A 26 -10.30 14.06 6.23
C LEU A 26 -10.71 14.08 4.74
N GLY A 27 -11.46 13.08 4.27
CA GLY A 27 -11.79 12.90 2.86
C GLY A 27 -10.60 12.45 2.02
N PHE A 28 -9.66 11.69 2.61
CA PHE A 28 -8.46 11.18 1.97
C PHE A 28 -8.68 9.78 1.43
N GLY A 29 -8.23 9.53 0.19
CA GLY A 29 -8.14 8.19 -0.39
C GLY A 29 -6.84 7.48 0.00
N ALA A 30 -6.86 6.15 -0.06
CA ALA A 30 -5.68 5.32 0.20
C ALA A 30 -5.81 3.95 -0.47
N THR A 31 -4.66 3.27 -0.65
CA THR A 31 -4.56 1.87 -1.11
C THR A 31 -4.08 1.00 0.05
N PHE A 32 -4.80 -0.08 0.35
CA PHE A 32 -4.40 -1.09 1.32
C PHE A 32 -3.95 -2.35 0.58
N PHE A 33 -2.68 -2.70 0.72
CA PHE A 33 -2.06 -3.86 0.11
C PHE A 33 -2.16 -5.06 1.04
N ILE A 34 -2.86 -6.09 0.58
CA ILE A 34 -3.25 -7.24 1.41
C ILE A 34 -2.38 -8.44 1.08
N CYS A 35 -1.81 -9.05 2.12
CA CYS A 35 -1.21 -10.38 2.11
C CYS A 35 -1.81 -11.24 3.22
N ARG A 36 -1.60 -12.55 3.14
CA ARG A 36 -2.11 -13.50 4.14
C ARG A 36 -1.02 -14.02 5.06
N PHE A 37 0.24 -13.90 4.66
CA PHE A 37 1.38 -14.59 5.25
C PHE A 37 1.24 -16.12 5.21
N ASN A 38 2.30 -16.85 5.51
CA ASN A 38 2.23 -18.29 5.60
C ASN A 38 1.45 -18.74 6.87
N ASP A 39 0.96 -19.97 6.85
CA ASP A 39 0.09 -20.47 7.92
C ASP A 39 0.75 -20.50 9.30
N GLU A 40 2.06 -20.76 9.38
CA GLU A 40 2.78 -20.77 10.66
C GLU A 40 2.86 -19.37 11.28
N TRP A 41 3.20 -18.36 10.48
CA TRP A 41 3.26 -16.98 10.91
C TRP A 41 1.86 -16.48 11.32
N ARG A 42 0.88 -16.78 10.47
CA ARG A 42 -0.51 -16.40 10.68
C ARG A 42 -1.10 -17.00 11.96
N ALA A 43 -0.85 -18.28 12.25
CA ALA A 43 -1.34 -18.93 13.46
C ALA A 43 -0.91 -18.19 14.74
N LYS A 44 0.24 -17.51 14.70
CA LYS A 44 0.75 -16.73 15.84
C LYS A 44 0.26 -15.29 15.90
N ASN A 45 -0.12 -14.72 14.75
CA ASN A 45 -0.33 -13.27 14.59
C ASN A 45 -1.71 -12.90 14.04
N GLU A 46 -2.64 -13.85 13.84
CA GLU A 46 -3.94 -13.60 13.21
C GLU A 46 -4.74 -12.48 13.88
N GLN A 47 -4.61 -12.31 15.19
CA GLN A 47 -5.27 -11.25 15.95
C GLN A 47 -4.82 -9.83 15.55
N TYR A 48 -3.69 -9.70 14.87
CA TYR A 48 -3.16 -8.42 14.40
C TYR A 48 -3.48 -8.13 12.94
N LEU A 49 -4.16 -9.05 12.25
CA LEU A 49 -4.56 -8.88 10.85
C LEU A 49 -6.04 -8.51 10.70
N MET A 50 -6.34 -7.78 9.65
CA MET A 50 -7.72 -7.49 9.27
C MET A 50 -8.47 -8.75 8.84
N THR A 51 -9.72 -8.84 9.28
CA THR A 51 -10.66 -9.88 8.83
C THR A 51 -11.22 -9.56 7.44
N PRO A 52 -11.79 -10.57 6.72
CA PRO A 52 -12.47 -10.32 5.44
C PRO A 52 -13.61 -9.30 5.54
N ASP A 53 -14.34 -9.26 6.67
CA ASP A 53 -15.41 -8.28 6.90
C ASP A 53 -14.87 -6.86 6.97
N GLN A 54 -13.72 -6.67 7.62
CA GLN A 54 -13.05 -5.38 7.71
C GLN A 54 -12.51 -4.93 6.34
N LEU A 55 -11.93 -5.84 5.56
CA LEU A 55 -11.50 -5.53 4.18
C LEU A 55 -12.67 -5.11 3.30
N ARG A 56 -13.82 -5.82 3.38
CA ARG A 56 -15.05 -5.42 2.68
C ARG A 56 -15.57 -4.06 3.13
N GLN A 57 -15.40 -3.72 4.41
CA GLN A 57 -15.82 -2.41 4.90
C GLN A 57 -14.93 -1.30 4.36
N LEU A 58 -13.61 -1.49 4.30
CA LEU A 58 -12.69 -0.55 3.68
C LEU A 58 -13.03 -0.29 2.20
N ASP A 59 -13.33 -1.35 1.43
CA ASP A 59 -13.74 -1.22 0.03
C ASP A 59 -15.06 -0.43 -0.11
N ARG A 60 -16.06 -0.73 0.72
CA ARG A 60 -17.34 0.04 0.77
C ARG A 60 -17.16 1.49 1.18
N ASP A 61 -16.17 1.78 1.99
CA ASP A 61 -15.82 3.15 2.40
C ASP A 61 -15.05 3.93 1.31
N GLY A 62 -14.77 3.27 0.17
CA GLY A 62 -14.15 3.87 -1.02
C GLY A 62 -12.64 3.72 -1.09
N PHE A 63 -12.01 3.06 -0.13
CA PHE A 63 -10.59 2.75 -0.19
C PHE A 63 -10.27 1.68 -1.24
N GLU A 64 -9.08 1.71 -1.78
CA GLU A 64 -8.61 0.66 -2.67
C GLU A 64 -8.05 -0.52 -1.87
N ILE A 65 -8.49 -1.73 -2.19
CA ILE A 65 -7.92 -2.98 -1.69
C ILE A 65 -7.11 -3.62 -2.80
N ALA A 66 -5.84 -3.90 -2.55
CA ALA A 66 -4.86 -4.26 -3.56
C ALA A 66 -4.04 -5.49 -3.15
N ASN A 67 -3.26 -6.05 -4.10
CA ASN A 67 -2.56 -7.32 -3.93
C ASN A 67 -1.12 -7.12 -3.44
N HIS A 68 -0.72 -7.86 -2.38
CA HIS A 68 0.63 -7.91 -1.82
C HIS A 68 1.15 -9.36 -1.71
N THR A 69 0.76 -10.22 -2.64
CA THR A 69 0.97 -11.66 -2.66
C THR A 69 0.20 -12.43 -1.57
N TRP A 70 0.13 -13.74 -1.69
CA TRP A 70 -0.51 -14.59 -0.69
C TRP A 70 0.35 -14.74 0.57
N ASN A 71 1.60 -15.19 0.41
CA ASN A 71 2.49 -15.52 1.53
C ASN A 71 3.49 -14.40 1.88
N HIS A 72 3.40 -13.22 1.28
CA HIS A 72 4.37 -12.13 1.47
C HIS A 72 5.81 -12.56 1.10
N ILE A 73 5.99 -13.26 -0.04
CA ILE A 73 7.29 -13.76 -0.48
C ILE A 73 8.13 -12.67 -1.16
N LEU A 74 9.45 -12.74 -1.01
CA LEU A 74 10.39 -11.86 -1.72
C LEU A 74 10.52 -12.30 -3.19
N LEU A 75 9.79 -11.66 -4.09
CA LEU A 75 9.60 -12.12 -5.48
C LEU A 75 10.89 -12.28 -6.29
N THR A 76 11.95 -11.57 -5.92
CA THR A 76 13.28 -11.69 -6.57
C THR A 76 13.89 -13.09 -6.42
N GLU A 77 13.42 -13.89 -5.49
CA GLU A 77 13.94 -15.23 -5.16
C GLU A 77 13.13 -16.36 -5.82
N TYR A 78 12.06 -16.04 -6.54
CA TYR A 78 11.13 -17.06 -7.06
C TYR A 78 10.95 -16.99 -8.58
N SER A 79 10.55 -18.12 -9.18
CA SER A 79 10.20 -18.21 -10.60
C SER A 79 8.87 -17.51 -10.90
N GLU A 80 8.64 -17.18 -12.20
CA GLU A 80 7.36 -16.60 -12.64
C GLU A 80 6.16 -17.46 -12.27
N ASP A 81 6.27 -18.79 -12.34
CA ASP A 81 5.16 -19.71 -12.02
C ASP A 81 4.76 -19.61 -10.54
N VAL A 82 5.74 -19.51 -9.63
CA VAL A 82 5.48 -19.32 -8.19
C VAL A 82 4.86 -17.96 -7.94
N ILE A 83 5.40 -16.91 -8.55
CA ILE A 83 4.87 -15.55 -8.47
C ILE A 83 3.41 -15.50 -8.95
N GLU A 84 3.12 -16.15 -10.07
CA GLU A 84 1.77 -16.20 -10.63
C GLU A 84 0.78 -16.89 -9.67
N GLN A 85 1.18 -17.98 -9.04
CA GLN A 85 0.34 -18.66 -8.03
C GLN A 85 0.06 -17.75 -6.81
N GLU A 86 1.06 -17.04 -6.30
CA GLU A 86 0.92 -16.09 -5.20
C GLU A 86 -0.10 -14.98 -5.52
N ILE A 87 -0.03 -14.44 -6.74
CA ILE A 87 -0.93 -13.39 -7.23
C ILE A 87 -2.35 -13.93 -7.41
N ILE A 88 -2.51 -15.11 -8.04
CA ILE A 88 -3.81 -15.74 -8.28
C ILE A 88 -4.51 -16.07 -6.96
N LEU A 89 -3.79 -16.64 -6.01
CA LEU A 89 -4.36 -16.99 -4.71
C LEU A 89 -4.91 -15.76 -3.97
N MET A 90 -4.15 -14.66 -3.97
CA MET A 90 -4.60 -13.42 -3.33
C MET A 90 -5.76 -12.78 -4.08
N ASN A 91 -5.71 -12.69 -5.42
CA ASN A 91 -6.82 -12.17 -6.22
C ASN A 91 -8.10 -12.97 -5.97
N LYS A 92 -7.98 -14.32 -6.00
CA LYS A 92 -9.12 -15.21 -5.73
C LYS A 92 -9.69 -14.97 -4.32
N TYR A 93 -8.83 -14.90 -3.31
CA TYR A 93 -9.26 -14.64 -1.93
C TYR A 93 -10.05 -13.34 -1.81
N LEU A 94 -9.57 -12.25 -2.40
CA LEU A 94 -10.25 -10.96 -2.35
C LEU A 94 -11.60 -11.03 -3.08
N MET A 95 -11.65 -11.61 -4.29
CA MET A 95 -12.88 -11.73 -5.05
C MET A 95 -13.91 -12.68 -4.39
N ASP A 96 -13.48 -13.80 -3.82
CA ASP A 96 -14.36 -14.73 -3.09
C ASP A 96 -14.98 -14.05 -1.84
N ASN A 97 -14.33 -13.02 -1.32
CA ASN A 97 -14.82 -12.19 -0.22
C ASN A 97 -15.59 -10.94 -0.71
N GLY A 98 -15.95 -10.86 -1.98
CA GLY A 98 -16.78 -9.79 -2.54
C GLY A 98 -16.04 -8.46 -2.77
N ILE A 99 -14.71 -8.47 -2.78
CA ILE A 99 -13.87 -7.31 -3.10
C ILE A 99 -13.54 -7.36 -4.60
N PRO A 100 -13.58 -6.24 -5.34
CA PRO A 100 -13.22 -6.20 -6.75
C PRO A 100 -11.83 -6.76 -7.03
N ALA A 101 -11.59 -7.25 -8.25
CA ALA A 101 -10.27 -7.70 -8.67
C ALA A 101 -9.23 -6.57 -8.48
N PRO A 102 -8.10 -6.81 -7.77
CA PRO A 102 -7.07 -5.81 -7.58
C PRO A 102 -6.47 -5.31 -8.89
N VAL A 103 -6.24 -4.01 -8.98
CA VAL A 103 -5.62 -3.34 -10.13
C VAL A 103 -4.24 -2.77 -9.82
N SER A 104 -3.89 -2.69 -8.54
CA SER A 104 -2.58 -2.23 -8.05
C SER A 104 -1.87 -3.35 -7.29
N PHE A 105 -0.55 -3.36 -7.38
CA PHE A 105 0.32 -4.34 -6.72
C PHE A 105 1.41 -3.64 -5.91
N ALA A 106 1.85 -4.26 -4.81
CA ALA A 106 3.07 -3.87 -4.11
C ALA A 106 4.03 -5.06 -3.99
N TYR A 107 5.31 -4.80 -4.27
CA TYR A 107 6.36 -5.83 -4.10
C TYR A 107 6.64 -6.04 -2.62
N PRO A 108 6.44 -7.27 -2.07
CA PRO A 108 6.77 -7.56 -0.68
C PRO A 108 8.23 -7.24 -0.34
N GLY A 109 8.44 -6.63 0.83
CA GLY A 109 9.75 -6.17 1.26
C GLY A 109 10.33 -4.97 0.50
N GLY A 110 9.66 -4.50 -0.56
CA GLY A 110 10.01 -3.30 -1.31
C GLY A 110 10.84 -3.48 -2.59
N PRO A 111 11.73 -4.48 -2.76
CA PRO A 111 12.56 -4.60 -3.96
C PRO A 111 11.75 -4.90 -5.23
N PHE A 112 12.06 -4.17 -6.30
CA PHE A 112 11.50 -4.45 -7.63
C PHE A 112 11.92 -5.84 -8.14
N ALA A 113 10.94 -6.63 -8.58
CA ALA A 113 11.14 -7.95 -9.16
C ALA A 113 10.80 -7.95 -10.65
N LYS A 114 11.83 -7.85 -11.50
CA LYS A 114 11.66 -7.80 -12.96
C LYS A 114 10.93 -9.02 -13.53
N ASN A 115 11.13 -10.19 -12.95
CA ASN A 115 10.48 -11.45 -13.30
C ASN A 115 8.97 -11.45 -13.04
N ALA A 116 8.46 -10.57 -12.16
CA ALA A 116 7.03 -10.43 -11.89
C ALA A 116 6.29 -9.57 -12.93
N VAL A 117 6.99 -8.71 -13.69
CA VAL A 117 6.34 -7.71 -14.57
C VAL A 117 5.42 -8.33 -15.61
N ASN A 118 5.85 -9.41 -16.26
CA ASN A 118 5.01 -10.08 -17.25
C ASN A 118 3.78 -10.73 -16.62
N VAL A 119 3.94 -11.30 -15.43
CA VAL A 119 2.84 -11.89 -14.65
C VAL A 119 1.81 -10.81 -14.31
N LEU A 120 2.27 -9.69 -13.74
CA LEU A 120 1.39 -8.57 -13.37
C LEU A 120 0.60 -8.04 -14.59
N LYS A 121 1.26 -7.88 -15.72
CA LYS A 121 0.61 -7.43 -16.97
C LYS A 121 -0.43 -8.44 -17.47
N ARG A 122 -0.15 -9.77 -17.42
CA ARG A 122 -1.13 -10.82 -17.77
C ARG A 122 -2.38 -10.79 -16.89
N HIS A 123 -2.23 -10.39 -15.62
CA HIS A 123 -3.33 -10.28 -14.67
C HIS A 123 -3.94 -8.88 -14.58
N ASN A 124 -3.68 -8.01 -15.58
CA ASN A 124 -4.27 -6.67 -15.75
C ASN A 124 -3.99 -5.69 -14.60
N PHE A 125 -2.86 -5.82 -13.91
CA PHE A 125 -2.42 -4.78 -12.99
C PHE A 125 -2.03 -3.51 -13.76
N LEU A 126 -2.50 -2.36 -13.28
CA LEU A 126 -2.20 -1.06 -13.86
C LEU A 126 -0.84 -0.54 -13.41
N CYS A 127 -0.46 -0.88 -12.18
CA CYS A 127 0.78 -0.41 -11.58
C CYS A 127 1.28 -1.36 -10.49
N ALA A 128 2.59 -1.26 -10.22
CA ALA A 128 3.23 -1.99 -9.13
C ALA A 128 4.24 -1.11 -8.40
N ARG A 129 4.13 -1.02 -7.07
CA ARG A 129 4.92 -0.16 -6.21
C ARG A 129 6.10 -0.93 -5.61
N SER A 130 7.30 -0.36 -5.76
CA SER A 130 8.53 -0.70 -5.03
C SER A 130 8.83 0.35 -3.95
N VAL A 131 9.98 0.24 -3.26
CA VAL A 131 10.46 1.23 -2.29
C VAL A 131 11.84 1.70 -2.71
N ARG A 132 11.97 2.99 -3.07
CA ARG A 132 13.24 3.62 -3.48
C ARG A 132 13.50 4.98 -2.83
N ASN A 133 12.55 5.47 -2.00
CA ASN A 133 12.62 6.80 -1.36
C ASN A 133 12.83 7.94 -2.37
N GLU A 134 12.07 7.90 -3.46
CA GLU A 134 12.09 8.87 -4.57
C GLU A 134 10.65 9.26 -4.94
N ALA A 135 10.46 10.45 -5.53
CA ALA A 135 9.18 10.84 -6.13
C ALA A 135 8.93 10.08 -7.44
N TYR A 136 7.66 9.83 -7.74
CA TYR A 136 7.27 9.22 -9.00
C TYR A 136 7.22 10.25 -10.13
N HIS A 137 7.90 9.96 -11.23
CA HIS A 137 7.92 10.79 -12.44
C HIS A 137 7.29 10.00 -13.60
N PRO A 138 6.00 10.24 -13.94
CA PRO A 138 5.27 9.46 -14.96
C PRO A 138 5.96 9.38 -16.33
N GLU A 139 6.74 10.40 -16.69
CA GLU A 139 7.48 10.43 -17.98
C GLU A 139 8.77 9.59 -17.98
N LYS A 140 9.27 9.19 -16.81
CA LYS A 140 10.57 8.52 -16.67
C LYS A 140 10.47 7.14 -16.04
N ASP A 141 9.54 6.97 -15.12
CA ASP A 141 9.41 5.74 -14.34
C ASP A 141 8.44 4.76 -15.00
N ASP A 142 8.77 3.47 -14.93
CA ASP A 142 7.86 2.40 -15.32
C ASP A 142 6.73 2.27 -14.28
N CYS A 143 5.48 2.27 -14.73
CA CYS A 143 4.33 2.04 -13.85
C CYS A 143 4.37 0.69 -13.12
N MET A 144 5.14 -0.29 -13.62
CA MET A 144 5.39 -1.56 -12.92
C MET A 144 6.56 -1.49 -11.92
N ASN A 145 7.13 -0.30 -11.68
CA ASN A 145 8.21 -0.09 -10.72
C ASN A 145 8.11 1.31 -10.09
N LEU A 146 6.94 1.63 -9.54
CA LEU A 146 6.70 2.93 -8.92
C LEU A 146 7.60 3.12 -7.69
N PRO A 147 8.36 4.23 -7.61
CA PRO A 147 9.07 4.57 -6.39
C PRO A 147 8.11 4.99 -5.30
N ALA A 148 8.49 4.76 -4.05
CA ALA A 148 7.75 5.24 -2.89
C ALA A 148 8.68 5.49 -1.71
N PHE A 149 8.27 6.38 -0.80
CA PHE A 149 8.96 6.67 0.44
C PHE A 149 8.40 5.80 1.57
N SER A 150 9.24 5.04 2.25
CA SER A 150 8.85 4.26 3.43
C SER A 150 8.84 5.16 4.67
N ILE A 151 7.66 5.41 5.21
CA ILE A 151 7.45 6.30 6.37
C ILE A 151 7.24 5.46 7.62
N CYS A 152 8.24 5.46 8.50
CA CYS A 152 8.23 4.73 9.76
C CYS A 152 9.11 5.43 10.81
N GLY A 153 9.01 4.99 12.05
CA GLY A 153 9.77 5.58 13.15
C GLY A 153 9.39 7.03 13.44
N ASN A 154 10.33 7.79 14.01
CA ASN A 154 10.12 9.18 14.37
C ASN A 154 11.04 10.10 13.58
N ASP A 155 10.71 10.33 12.31
CA ASP A 155 11.46 11.23 11.41
C ASP A 155 10.50 12.19 10.65
N PRO A 156 9.99 13.24 11.32
CA PRO A 156 9.11 14.22 10.69
C PRO A 156 9.78 14.98 9.53
N ASP A 157 11.08 15.17 9.57
CA ASP A 157 11.80 15.88 8.51
C ASP A 157 11.89 15.03 7.25
N PHE A 158 12.08 13.71 7.37
CA PHE A 158 12.01 12.79 6.22
C PHE A 158 10.64 12.84 5.55
N PHE A 159 9.55 12.79 6.35
CA PHE A 159 8.19 12.93 5.82
C PHE A 159 8.00 14.27 5.08
N ARG A 160 8.39 15.39 5.69
CA ARG A 160 8.27 16.73 5.08
C ARG A 160 9.08 16.86 3.80
N ASN A 161 10.29 16.32 3.79
CA ASN A 161 11.15 16.32 2.61
C ASN A 161 10.59 15.44 1.49
N ALA A 162 9.95 14.31 1.82
CA ALA A 162 9.27 13.46 0.85
C ALA A 162 8.11 14.20 0.18
N ILE A 163 7.16 14.72 0.96
CA ILE A 163 5.96 15.38 0.41
C ILE A 163 6.28 16.71 -0.30
N ALA A 164 7.39 17.36 0.03
CA ALA A 164 7.85 18.58 -0.66
C ALA A 164 8.21 18.32 -2.14
N GLN A 165 8.50 17.07 -2.52
CA GLN A 165 8.79 16.67 -3.89
C GLN A 165 7.53 16.50 -4.76
N ALA A 166 6.34 16.48 -4.14
CA ALA A 166 5.09 16.36 -4.87
C ALA A 166 4.76 17.63 -5.63
N ASP A 167 4.29 17.47 -6.87
CA ASP A 167 3.69 18.53 -7.66
C ASP A 167 2.38 18.07 -8.33
N GLU A 168 1.94 18.73 -9.39
CA GLU A 168 0.69 18.42 -10.08
C GLU A 168 0.81 17.20 -11.01
N GLU A 169 2.00 16.98 -11.58
CA GLU A 169 2.28 15.93 -12.56
C GLU A 169 3.03 14.75 -11.91
N ASN A 170 3.81 15.03 -10.88
CA ASN A 170 4.69 14.08 -10.20
C ASN A 170 4.19 13.82 -8.75
N PRO A 171 3.36 12.81 -8.53
CA PRO A 171 2.87 12.50 -7.20
C PRO A 171 3.96 11.86 -6.34
N VAL A 172 3.86 12.05 -5.05
CA VAL A 172 4.66 11.30 -4.06
C VAL A 172 3.83 10.14 -3.54
N ILE A 173 4.39 8.94 -3.55
CA ILE A 173 3.78 7.73 -2.97
C ILE A 173 4.43 7.48 -1.62
N LEU A 174 3.60 7.35 -0.58
CA LEU A 174 4.03 7.06 0.78
C LEU A 174 3.61 5.65 1.19
N VAL A 175 4.53 4.90 1.80
CA VAL A 175 4.30 3.56 2.35
C VAL A 175 4.25 3.64 3.85
N PHE A 176 3.20 3.13 4.42
CA PHE A 176 2.99 2.90 5.84
C PHE A 176 2.69 1.41 6.08
N HIS A 177 2.86 0.95 7.30
CA HIS A 177 2.41 -0.36 7.76
C HIS A 177 1.33 -0.19 8.84
N GLY A 178 1.43 -0.88 9.96
CA GLY A 178 0.55 -0.66 11.09
C GLY A 178 0.74 0.71 11.77
N VAL A 179 -0.33 1.29 12.31
CA VAL A 179 -0.30 2.55 13.07
C VAL A 179 -1.14 2.39 14.35
N PRO A 180 -0.52 1.89 15.47
CA PRO A 180 0.84 1.34 15.55
C PRO A 180 1.00 -0.02 14.87
N GLU A 181 2.25 -0.41 14.61
CA GLU A 181 2.60 -1.73 14.13
C GLU A 181 2.74 -2.71 15.31
N TYR A 182 2.25 -3.95 15.16
CA TYR A 182 2.23 -4.92 16.26
C TYR A 182 3.27 -6.03 16.15
N VAL A 183 3.71 -6.35 14.92
CA VAL A 183 4.56 -7.54 14.66
C VAL A 183 5.86 -7.23 13.95
N HIS A 184 5.95 -6.06 13.29
CA HIS A 184 7.13 -5.62 12.54
C HIS A 184 7.66 -4.28 13.10
N PRO A 185 8.27 -4.26 14.31
CA PRO A 185 8.61 -3.02 15.02
C PRO A 185 9.54 -2.07 14.27
N TRP A 186 10.24 -2.57 13.24
CA TRP A 186 11.12 -1.74 12.40
C TRP A 186 10.36 -0.85 11.39
N VAL A 187 9.08 -1.06 11.20
CA VAL A 187 8.20 -0.23 10.35
C VAL A 187 7.06 0.42 11.16
N ASP A 188 7.21 0.47 12.48
CA ASP A 188 6.24 1.10 13.38
C ASP A 188 6.15 2.61 13.17
N LEU A 189 4.94 3.14 13.33
CA LEU A 189 4.65 4.56 13.37
C LEU A 189 3.62 4.85 14.46
N ASP A 190 3.94 5.80 15.33
CA ASP A 190 3.02 6.22 16.37
C ASP A 190 1.81 6.97 15.82
N MET A 191 0.62 6.72 16.38
CA MET A 191 -0.64 7.31 15.94
C MET A 191 -0.67 8.84 16.09
N SER A 192 0.02 9.41 17.07
CA SER A 192 0.07 10.86 17.26
C SER A 192 0.85 11.53 16.12
N LEU A 193 1.97 10.92 15.73
CA LEU A 193 2.79 11.37 14.60
C LEU A 193 2.06 11.19 13.26
N PHE A 194 1.36 10.07 13.08
CA PHE A 194 0.53 9.87 11.89
C PHE A 194 -0.56 10.95 11.77
N ARG A 195 -1.23 11.32 12.88
CA ARG A 195 -2.20 12.43 12.89
C ARG A 195 -1.57 13.77 12.50
N GLU A 196 -0.36 14.05 13.00
CA GLU A 196 0.39 15.25 12.59
C GLU A 196 0.65 15.25 11.09
N TYR A 197 1.10 14.12 10.53
CA TYR A 197 1.36 14.00 9.09
C TYR A 197 0.09 14.22 8.25
N MET A 198 -1.03 13.65 8.66
CA MET A 198 -2.31 13.87 7.95
C MET A 198 -2.78 15.33 8.06
N SER A 199 -2.56 15.99 9.21
CA SER A 199 -2.85 17.43 9.34
C SER A 199 -1.98 18.27 8.42
N ILE A 200 -0.68 17.96 8.29
CA ILE A 200 0.22 18.66 7.35
C ILE A 200 -0.29 18.54 5.90
N LEU A 201 -0.75 17.34 5.50
CA LEU A 201 -1.32 17.16 4.15
C LEU A 201 -2.61 17.96 3.95
N LYS A 202 -3.48 18.00 4.97
CA LYS A 202 -4.75 18.74 4.94
C LYS A 202 -4.50 20.25 4.84
N ASP A 203 -3.68 20.79 5.75
CA ASP A 203 -3.38 22.22 5.84
C ASP A 203 -2.57 22.70 4.62
N GLY A 204 -1.71 21.83 4.08
CA GLY A 204 -0.96 22.08 2.86
C GLY A 204 -1.78 21.98 1.56
N ASN A 205 -3.08 21.68 1.68
CA ASN A 205 -4.02 21.51 0.56
C ASN A 205 -3.51 20.53 -0.50
N TYR A 206 -2.98 19.37 -0.06
CA TYR A 206 -2.60 18.29 -0.95
C TYR A 206 -3.86 17.54 -1.44
N ARG A 207 -3.84 17.09 -2.70
CA ARG A 207 -4.74 16.03 -3.14
C ARG A 207 -4.22 14.71 -2.60
N VAL A 208 -5.02 14.02 -1.79
CA VAL A 208 -4.66 12.71 -1.22
C VAL A 208 -5.58 11.64 -1.77
N CYS A 209 -5.02 10.65 -2.47
CA CYS A 209 -5.80 9.64 -3.19
C CYS A 209 -5.15 8.25 -3.15
N SER A 210 -5.87 7.22 -3.66
CA SER A 210 -5.35 5.88 -3.89
C SER A 210 -4.53 5.79 -5.18
N LEU A 211 -3.80 4.67 -5.38
CA LEU A 211 -3.18 4.36 -6.67
C LEU A 211 -4.23 4.22 -7.77
N ARG A 212 -5.32 3.49 -7.50
CA ARG A 212 -6.43 3.33 -8.44
C ARG A 212 -6.96 4.69 -8.93
N ASP A 213 -7.20 5.63 -8.01
CA ASP A 213 -7.72 6.96 -8.36
C ASP A 213 -6.72 7.82 -9.15
N TRP A 214 -5.44 7.52 -9.04
CA TRP A 214 -4.40 8.16 -9.86
C TRP A 214 -4.32 7.55 -11.26
N PHE A 215 -4.38 6.24 -11.41
CA PHE A 215 -4.18 5.54 -12.68
C PHE A 215 -5.45 5.34 -13.52
N GLN A 216 -6.65 5.49 -12.94
CA GLN A 216 -7.94 5.38 -13.64
C GLN A 216 -8.61 6.74 -13.90
N LYS A 217 -7.83 7.80 -14.04
CA LYS A 217 -8.34 9.13 -14.37
C LYS A 217 -8.98 9.19 -15.76
#